data_4dab8f022875b445449725868abcc74f
#
_entry.id   4dab8f022875b445449725868abcc74f
#
_cell.length_a   1.000
_cell.length_b   1.000
_cell.length_c   1.000
_cell.angle_alpha   90.00
_cell.angle_beta   90.00
_cell.angle_gamma   90.00
#
_symmetry.space_group_name_H-M   'P 1'
#
loop_
_entity.id
_entity.type
_entity.pdbx_description
1 polymer ?
#
loop_
_entity_poly.entity_id
_entity_poly.type
_entity_poly.pdbx_seq_one_letter_code
_entity_poly.pdbx_strand_id
1 'polypeptide(L)'
;MRTPIRTPECPTFCPHPLFADFHTFTSLFLYSRRKDGRGALFEEFKGALTEQYACQELIASCGLVPYYWSAENSRGEVDFLVQSAGAVYAIEVKAEENLRAKSLRSFKEKYPEVQARRFSLSDYREQDWLTNVPLYLMGNTGLWL
;
A
#
# COMPACT_ATOMS: atom_id res chain seq x y z
N MET A 1 27.93 2.27 13.27
CA MET A 1 27.19 3.54 13.35
C MET A 1 25.84 3.34 12.70
N ARG A 2 24.76 3.31 13.49
CA ARG A 2 23.38 3.15 12.96
C ARG A 2 22.91 4.52 12.53
N THR A 3 22.64 4.69 11.24
CA THR A 3 21.99 5.90 10.72
C THR A 3 20.58 5.96 11.30
N PRO A 4 20.17 7.06 11.95
CA PRO A 4 18.81 7.17 12.44
C PRO A 4 17.85 7.20 11.26
N ILE A 5 16.77 6.43 11.37
CA ILE A 5 15.63 6.51 10.47
C ILE A 5 15.11 7.96 10.61
N ARG A 6 15.33 8.78 9.58
CA ARG A 6 14.68 10.09 9.51
C ARG A 6 13.19 9.82 9.46
N THR A 7 12.48 10.26 10.48
CA THR A 7 11.04 10.46 10.37
C THR A 7 10.83 11.49 9.27
N PRO A 8 10.24 11.16 8.13
CA PRO A 8 9.77 12.18 7.23
C PRO A 8 8.69 12.93 7.99
N GLU A 9 8.85 14.23 8.10
CA GLU A 9 7.73 15.10 8.42
C GLU A 9 6.64 14.75 7.42
N CYS A 10 5.57 14.15 7.90
CA CYS A 10 4.38 13.88 7.11
C CYS A 10 4.04 15.21 6.42
N PRO A 11 4.07 15.30 5.08
CA PRO A 11 3.62 16.51 4.44
C PRO A 11 2.23 16.75 4.97
N THR A 12 2.04 17.89 5.61
CA THR A 12 0.84 18.39 6.26
C THR A 12 -0.38 17.75 5.64
N PHE A 13 -1.09 16.97 6.45
CA PHE A 13 -2.40 16.41 6.12
C PHE A 13 -3.23 17.50 5.45
N CYS A 14 -3.25 17.50 4.14
CA CYS A 14 -4.13 18.35 3.38
C CYS A 14 -5.49 17.67 3.42
N PRO A 15 -6.44 18.16 4.20
CA PRO A 15 -7.80 17.68 4.10
C PRO A 15 -8.36 18.19 2.78
N HIS A 16 -8.08 17.46 1.70
CA HIS A 16 -8.79 17.71 0.46
C HIS A 16 -10.23 17.24 0.65
N PRO A 17 -11.23 18.12 0.53
CA PRO A 17 -12.64 17.82 0.84
C PRO A 17 -13.30 16.83 -0.12
N LEU A 18 -12.54 16.15 -0.98
CA LEU A 18 -13.05 15.22 -1.99
C LEU A 18 -13.23 13.76 -1.50
N PHE A 19 -12.84 13.44 -0.27
CA PHE A 19 -12.91 12.06 0.22
C PHE A 19 -13.64 11.93 1.56
N ALA A 20 -14.76 12.62 1.70
CA ALA A 20 -15.59 12.52 2.90
C ALA A 20 -16.52 11.30 2.90
N ASP A 21 -16.50 10.44 1.86
CA ASP A 21 -17.53 9.41 1.76
C ASP A 21 -16.99 8.11 1.16
N PHE A 22 -16.94 7.06 1.97
CA PHE A 22 -16.64 5.67 1.58
C PHE A 22 -17.53 5.18 0.41
N HIS A 23 -18.77 5.66 0.33
CA HIS A 23 -19.69 5.37 -0.77
C HIS A 23 -19.20 5.90 -2.12
N THR A 24 -18.57 7.06 -2.14
CA THR A 24 -18.05 7.67 -3.36
C THR A 24 -16.87 6.85 -3.90
N PHE A 25 -16.01 6.33 -3.03
CA PHE A 25 -14.87 5.49 -3.44
C PHE A 25 -15.33 4.13 -4.00
N THR A 26 -16.27 3.47 -3.33
CA THR A 26 -16.83 2.18 -3.80
C THR A 26 -17.55 2.34 -5.14
N SER A 27 -18.29 3.45 -5.32
CA SER A 27 -18.94 3.77 -6.59
C SER A 27 -17.93 4.03 -7.71
N LEU A 28 -16.81 4.71 -7.40
CA LEU A 28 -15.74 5.00 -8.36
C LEU A 28 -15.02 3.71 -8.80
N PHE A 29 -14.76 2.81 -7.86
CA PHE A 29 -14.13 1.51 -8.11
C PHE A 29 -15.04 0.58 -8.94
N LEU A 30 -16.35 0.55 -8.66
CA LEU A 30 -17.34 -0.22 -9.41
C LEU A 30 -17.61 0.39 -10.81
N TYR A 31 -17.51 1.71 -10.94
CA TYR A 31 -17.69 2.40 -12.22
C TYR A 31 -16.53 2.12 -13.19
N SER A 32 -15.32 1.94 -12.69
CA SER A 32 -14.12 1.58 -13.49
C SER A 32 -14.28 0.22 -14.22
N ARG A 33 -15.22 -0.62 -13.82
CA ARG A 33 -15.46 -1.94 -14.44
C ARG A 33 -16.32 -1.89 -15.70
N ARG A 34 -16.94 -0.75 -16.05
CA ARG A 34 -17.67 -0.59 -17.31
C ARG A 34 -16.72 -0.23 -18.43
N LYS A 35 -16.59 -1.14 -19.40
CA LYS A 35 -15.76 -1.03 -20.62
C LYS A 35 -16.33 -0.06 -21.66
N ASP A 36 -16.63 1.16 -21.32
CA ASP A 36 -17.03 2.14 -22.31
C ASP A 36 -16.00 3.26 -22.32
N GLY A 37 -15.22 3.30 -23.36
CA GLY A 37 -14.34 4.34 -23.97
C GLY A 37 -13.97 5.65 -23.24
N ARG A 38 -14.40 5.85 -22.01
CA ARG A 38 -14.10 7.00 -21.14
C ARG A 38 -13.18 6.66 -19.97
N GLY A 39 -12.58 5.45 -19.99
CA GLY A 39 -11.79 4.91 -18.89
C GLY A 39 -10.34 5.40 -18.79
N ALA A 40 -9.81 6.07 -19.82
CA ALA A 40 -8.36 6.41 -19.86
C ALA A 40 -7.90 7.26 -18.66
N LEU A 41 -8.73 8.20 -18.19
CA LEU A 41 -8.37 9.07 -17.06
C LEU A 41 -8.29 8.29 -15.75
N PHE A 42 -9.10 7.26 -15.56
CA PHE A 42 -9.08 6.42 -14.36
C PHE A 42 -7.99 5.34 -14.40
N GLU A 43 -7.59 4.88 -15.58
CA GLU A 43 -6.46 3.96 -15.71
C GLU A 43 -5.13 4.64 -15.34
N GLU A 44 -4.96 5.90 -15.73
CA GLU A 44 -3.76 6.68 -15.43
C GLU A 44 -3.57 6.94 -13.92
N PHE A 45 -4.67 7.12 -13.16
CA PHE A 45 -4.62 7.38 -11.72
C PHE A 45 -4.90 6.15 -10.85
N LYS A 46 -5.11 4.99 -11.44
CA LYS A 46 -5.50 3.77 -10.71
C LYS A 46 -4.51 3.39 -9.60
N GLY A 47 -3.21 3.50 -9.86
CA GLY A 47 -2.16 3.26 -8.87
C GLY A 47 -2.30 4.18 -7.67
N ALA A 48 -2.29 5.50 -7.89
CA ALA A 48 -2.38 6.50 -6.84
C ALA A 48 -3.68 6.39 -6.01
N LEU A 49 -4.81 6.09 -6.66
CA LEU A 49 -6.08 5.87 -5.94
C LEU A 49 -6.04 4.61 -5.07
N THR A 50 -5.37 3.56 -5.53
CA THR A 50 -5.23 2.31 -4.77
C THR A 50 -4.32 2.51 -3.55
N GLU A 51 -3.23 3.24 -3.71
CA GLU A 51 -2.35 3.62 -2.60
C GLU A 51 -3.06 4.54 -1.59
N GLN A 52 -3.86 5.49 -2.07
CA GLN A 52 -4.66 6.37 -1.21
C GLN A 52 -5.69 5.56 -0.40
N TYR A 53 -6.37 4.60 -1.03
CA TYR A 53 -7.27 3.68 -0.34
C TYR A 53 -6.53 2.88 0.74
N ALA A 54 -5.38 2.32 0.38
CA ALA A 54 -4.56 1.56 1.33
C ALA A 54 -4.11 2.40 2.53
N CYS A 55 -3.68 3.63 2.29
CA CYS A 55 -3.31 4.57 3.36
C CYS A 55 -4.49 4.83 4.31
N GLN A 56 -5.68 5.05 3.77
CA GLN A 56 -6.89 5.27 4.57
C GLN A 56 -7.28 4.04 5.38
N GLU A 57 -7.22 2.83 4.78
CA GLU A 57 -7.49 1.58 5.49
C GLU A 57 -6.51 1.33 6.63
N LEU A 58 -5.20 1.55 6.39
CA LEU A 58 -4.18 1.41 7.44
C LEU A 58 -4.46 2.33 8.63
N ILE A 59 -4.88 3.56 8.39
CA ILE A 59 -5.14 4.54 9.45
C ILE A 59 -6.51 4.28 10.10
N ALA A 60 -7.58 4.23 9.31
CA ALA A 60 -8.95 4.26 9.81
C ALA A 60 -9.42 2.89 10.34
N SER A 61 -9.13 1.81 9.60
CA SER A 61 -9.60 0.47 9.92
C SER A 61 -8.61 -0.30 10.78
N CYS A 62 -7.30 -0.15 10.52
CA CYS A 62 -6.26 -0.88 11.24
C CYS A 62 -5.68 -0.12 12.44
N GLY A 63 -5.89 1.21 12.53
CA GLY A 63 -5.32 2.04 13.58
C GLY A 63 -3.79 2.14 13.53
N LEU A 64 -3.20 1.92 12.36
CA LEU A 64 -1.75 1.93 12.14
C LEU A 64 -1.30 3.29 11.61
N VAL A 65 -0.04 3.64 11.89
CA VAL A 65 0.60 4.83 11.32
C VAL A 65 1.51 4.39 10.19
N PRO A 66 1.16 4.68 8.91
CA PRO A 66 2.00 4.35 7.78
C PRO A 66 3.14 5.35 7.62
N TYR A 67 4.33 4.82 7.32
CA TYR A 67 5.52 5.58 6.95
C TYR A 67 5.89 5.24 5.51
N TYR A 68 6.48 6.18 4.82
CA TYR A 68 7.00 5.99 3.46
C TYR A 68 8.51 5.72 3.50
N TRP A 69 9.01 4.91 2.58
CA TRP A 69 10.44 4.71 2.42
C TRP A 69 10.86 4.80 0.95
N SER A 70 11.91 5.55 0.70
CA SER A 70 12.61 5.57 -0.58
C SER A 70 14.12 5.42 -0.38
N ALA A 71 14.78 4.78 -1.34
CA ALA A 71 16.24 4.69 -1.36
C ALA A 71 16.85 6.06 -1.70
N GLU A 72 18.04 6.35 -1.15
CA GLU A 72 18.75 7.62 -1.36
C GLU A 72 18.98 7.96 -2.85
N ASN A 73 19.07 6.95 -3.71
CA ASN A 73 19.25 7.12 -5.15
C ASN A 73 17.94 7.04 -5.95
N SER A 74 16.80 7.10 -5.29
CA SER A 74 15.45 6.98 -5.89
C SER A 74 15.23 5.74 -6.76
N ARG A 75 16.03 4.68 -6.58
CA ARG A 75 15.92 3.43 -7.35
C ARG A 75 15.05 2.36 -6.71
N GLY A 76 14.48 2.65 -5.55
CA GLY A 76 13.59 1.73 -4.84
C GLY A 76 12.70 2.48 -3.88
N GLU A 77 11.45 2.09 -3.85
CA GLU A 77 10.41 2.66 -2.98
C GLU A 77 9.62 1.53 -2.36
N VAL A 78 9.17 1.74 -1.14
CA VAL A 78 8.18 0.89 -0.47
C VAL A 78 7.02 1.79 -0.10
N ASP A 79 5.83 1.42 -0.55
CA ASP A 79 4.66 2.28 -0.45
C ASP A 79 4.32 2.61 1.01
N PHE A 80 4.37 1.61 1.90
CA PHE A 80 4.17 1.85 3.33
C PHE A 80 5.04 0.95 4.20
N LEU A 81 5.49 1.52 5.32
CA LEU A 81 6.04 0.78 6.45
C LEU A 81 5.12 0.99 7.64
N VAL A 82 4.71 -0.08 8.29
CA VAL A 82 3.93 -0.02 9.53
C VAL A 82 4.57 -0.87 10.61
N GLN A 83 4.36 -0.49 11.85
CA GLN A 83 4.83 -1.25 13.01
C GLN A 83 3.63 -1.76 13.81
N SER A 84 3.64 -3.05 14.13
CA SER A 84 2.64 -3.67 14.99
C SER A 84 3.25 -4.80 15.81
N ALA A 85 2.88 -4.91 17.07
CA ALA A 85 3.32 -5.97 17.99
C ALA A 85 4.85 -6.23 18.01
N GLY A 86 5.65 -5.17 17.84
CA GLY A 86 7.12 -5.27 17.83
C GLY A 86 7.73 -5.69 16.48
N ALA A 87 6.91 -6.01 15.48
CA ALA A 87 7.36 -6.30 14.12
C ALA A 87 7.16 -5.11 13.18
N VAL A 88 7.98 -5.04 12.12
CA VAL A 88 7.85 -4.05 11.05
C VAL A 88 7.36 -4.76 9.79
N TYR A 89 6.38 -4.19 9.15
CA TYR A 89 5.77 -4.69 7.92
C TYR A 89 6.05 -3.70 6.79
N ALA A 90 6.66 -4.18 5.72
CA ALA A 90 6.85 -3.44 4.49
C ALA A 90 5.73 -3.82 3.52
N ILE A 91 4.98 -2.84 3.07
CA ILE A 91 3.76 -3.01 2.30
C ILE A 91 3.95 -2.40 0.91
N GLU A 92 3.67 -3.20 -0.10
CA GLU A 92 3.54 -2.81 -1.51
C GLU A 92 2.08 -2.93 -1.93
N VAL A 93 1.56 -1.94 -2.61
CA VAL A 93 0.18 -1.92 -3.11
C VAL A 93 0.18 -1.98 -4.64
N LYS A 94 -0.59 -2.89 -5.21
CA LYS A 94 -0.68 -3.06 -6.66
C LYS A 94 -2.13 -3.02 -7.13
N ALA A 95 -2.43 -2.05 -7.98
CA ALA A 95 -3.73 -1.90 -8.62
C ALA A 95 -3.98 -2.90 -9.77
N GLU A 96 -2.95 -3.65 -10.16
CA GLU A 96 -2.96 -4.58 -11.29
C GLU A 96 -2.57 -5.99 -10.85
N GLU A 97 -2.78 -6.95 -11.76
CA GLU A 97 -2.36 -8.35 -11.57
C GLU A 97 -0.84 -8.55 -11.74
N ASN A 98 -0.12 -7.53 -12.23
CA ASN A 98 1.33 -7.61 -12.39
C ASN A 98 2.03 -7.57 -11.03
N LEU A 99 2.40 -8.73 -10.56
CA LEU A 99 2.88 -8.97 -9.20
C LEU A 99 4.40 -8.79 -9.05
N ARG A 100 5.05 -7.99 -9.89
CA ARG A 100 6.47 -7.69 -9.73
C ARG A 100 6.68 -6.71 -8.58
N ALA A 101 7.37 -7.14 -7.53
CA ALA A 101 7.68 -6.35 -6.33
C ALA A 101 9.21 -6.24 -6.15
N LYS A 102 9.90 -5.70 -7.15
CA LYS A 102 11.38 -5.63 -7.16
C LYS A 102 11.92 -4.76 -6.02
N SER A 103 11.31 -3.61 -5.79
CA SER A 103 11.72 -2.68 -4.73
C SER A 103 11.50 -3.30 -3.35
N LEU A 104 10.34 -3.89 -3.12
CA LEU A 104 10.01 -4.58 -1.88
C LEU A 104 10.97 -5.76 -1.62
N ARG A 105 11.34 -6.50 -2.66
CA ARG A 105 12.30 -7.59 -2.55
C ARG A 105 13.69 -7.09 -2.14
N SER A 106 14.19 -6.06 -2.82
CA SER A 106 15.48 -5.44 -2.47
C SER A 106 15.47 -4.86 -1.06
N PHE A 107 14.34 -4.32 -0.63
CA PHE A 107 14.15 -3.83 0.74
C PHE A 107 14.21 -5.00 1.74
N LYS A 108 13.50 -6.09 1.48
CA LYS A 108 13.51 -7.31 2.33
C LYS A 108 14.88 -7.95 2.41
N GLU A 109 15.64 -7.98 1.32
CA GLU A 109 17.02 -8.49 1.29
C GLU A 109 17.95 -7.63 2.15
N LYS A 110 17.75 -6.30 2.19
CA LYS A 110 18.50 -5.36 3.02
C LYS A 110 18.09 -5.40 4.50
N TYR A 111 16.83 -5.70 4.78
CA TYR A 111 16.24 -5.75 6.12
C TYR A 111 15.50 -7.08 6.34
N PRO A 112 16.24 -8.18 6.60
CA PRO A 112 15.65 -9.53 6.67
C PRO A 112 14.61 -9.73 7.76
N GLU A 113 14.63 -8.93 8.83
CA GLU A 113 13.69 -8.96 9.95
C GLU A 113 12.31 -8.40 9.61
N VAL A 114 12.21 -7.59 8.55
CA VAL A 114 10.94 -6.96 8.14
C VAL A 114 10.03 -7.98 7.48
N GLN A 115 8.75 -7.94 7.80
CA GLN A 115 7.73 -8.77 7.15
C GLN A 115 7.25 -8.10 5.86
N ALA A 116 7.36 -8.80 4.73
CA ALA A 116 6.91 -8.27 3.46
C ALA A 116 5.44 -8.65 3.19
N ARG A 117 4.64 -7.66 2.84
CA ARG A 117 3.22 -7.82 2.45
C ARG A 117 2.98 -7.12 1.13
N ARG A 118 2.19 -7.73 0.28
CA ARG A 118 1.69 -7.10 -0.93
C ARG A 118 0.18 -7.16 -0.93
N PHE A 119 -0.46 -6.02 -1.12
CA PHE A 119 -1.90 -5.92 -1.32
C PHE A 119 -2.19 -5.72 -2.81
N SER A 120 -3.01 -6.59 -3.37
CA SER A 120 -3.30 -6.57 -4.81
C SER A 120 -4.73 -7.06 -5.10
N LEU A 121 -5.12 -7.02 -6.35
CA LEU A 121 -6.40 -7.58 -6.81
C LEU A 121 -6.37 -9.11 -6.97
N SER A 122 -5.19 -9.74 -6.75
CA SER A 122 -5.03 -11.20 -6.82
C SER A 122 -5.39 -11.87 -5.50
N ASP A 123 -5.66 -13.17 -5.56
CA ASP A 123 -6.02 -14.00 -4.41
C ASP A 123 -4.91 -14.05 -3.34
N TYR A 124 -5.30 -14.46 -2.12
CA TYR A 124 -4.37 -14.71 -1.03
C TYR A 124 -3.34 -15.77 -1.42
N ARG A 125 -2.06 -15.46 -1.18
CA ARG A 125 -0.96 -16.39 -1.48
C ARG A 125 0.24 -16.13 -0.57
N GLU A 126 0.67 -17.15 0.14
CA GLU A 126 1.93 -17.15 0.85
C GLU A 126 3.08 -17.60 -0.06
N GLN A 127 4.20 -16.89 0.02
CA GLN A 127 5.45 -17.20 -0.65
C GLN A 127 6.57 -17.13 0.39
N ASP A 128 7.74 -17.69 0.10
CA ASP A 128 8.87 -17.79 1.05
C ASP A 128 9.25 -16.45 1.71
N TRP A 129 9.11 -15.35 1.00
CA TRP A 129 9.56 -14.03 1.47
C TRP A 129 8.45 -12.97 1.52
N LEU A 130 7.29 -13.24 0.98
CA LEU A 130 6.20 -12.30 0.74
C LEU A 130 4.85 -12.98 0.89
N THR A 131 3.91 -12.35 1.59
CA THR A 131 2.50 -12.73 1.56
C THR A 131 1.73 -11.75 0.68
N ASN A 132 1.02 -12.26 -0.34
CA ASN A 132 0.03 -11.50 -1.09
C ASN A 132 -1.32 -11.58 -0.42
N VAL A 133 -1.90 -10.45 -0.15
CA VAL A 133 -3.23 -10.33 0.48
C VAL A 133 -4.17 -9.61 -0.48
N PRO A 134 -5.38 -10.09 -0.71
CA PRO A 134 -6.37 -9.36 -1.48
C PRO A 134 -6.60 -7.96 -0.89
N LEU A 135 -6.62 -6.94 -1.74
CA LEU A 135 -6.70 -5.55 -1.32
C LEU A 135 -7.93 -5.27 -0.42
N TYR A 136 -9.06 -5.90 -0.72
CA TYR A 136 -10.30 -5.75 0.05
C TYR A 136 -10.25 -6.35 1.47
N LEU A 137 -9.21 -7.16 1.77
CA LEU A 137 -8.98 -7.73 3.10
C LEU A 137 -7.98 -6.91 3.94
N MET A 138 -7.54 -5.75 3.45
CA MET A 138 -6.55 -4.93 4.16
C MET A 138 -7.00 -4.54 5.57
N GLY A 139 -8.27 -4.22 5.76
CA GLY A 139 -8.84 -3.91 7.08
C GLY A 139 -8.88 -5.08 8.06
N ASN A 140 -8.70 -6.33 7.58
CA ASN A 140 -8.67 -7.52 8.44
C ASN A 140 -7.22 -7.82 8.89
N THR A 141 -6.75 -7.08 9.89
CA THR A 141 -5.36 -7.18 10.40
C THR A 141 -4.99 -8.58 10.89
N GLY A 142 -5.94 -9.35 11.43
CA GLY A 142 -5.69 -10.72 11.88
C GLY A 142 -5.27 -11.70 10.78
N LEU A 143 -5.34 -11.28 9.51
CA LEU A 143 -4.98 -12.11 8.37
C LEU A 143 -3.54 -11.87 7.88
N TRP A 144 -2.95 -10.72 8.20
CA TRP A 144 -1.68 -10.34 7.61
C TRP A 144 -0.67 -9.69 8.60
N LEU A 145 -1.07 -9.30 9.80
CA LEU A 145 -0.23 -8.98 10.94
C LEU A 145 0.03 -10.23 11.78
#